data_c915a1b5a6a48a0913c2f47e64a84fa8
#
_entry.id   c915a1b5a6a48a0913c2f47e64a84fa8
#
_cell.length_a   1.000
_cell.length_b   1.000
_cell.length_c   1.000
_cell.angle_alpha   90.00
_cell.angle_beta   90.00
_cell.angle_gamma   90.00
#
_symmetry.space_group_name_H-M   'P 1'
#
loop_
_entity.id
_entity.type
_entity.pdbx_description
1 polymer ?
#
loop_
_entity_poly.entity_id
_entity_poly.type
_entity_poly.pdbx_seq_one_letter_code
_entity_poly.pdbx_strand_id
1 'polypeptide(L)'
;LIREALVLLLETEEGIEVVADVGRGDEAVEQARALRPDVAVLDIDMPGMDGLAAAERLSREVPSCRLIIVTAHGRPGNLRRAMAAGVRGFLGKDAPGSRLAEVIRQVAGGARYIDPQLAADALAAEECPLPPRELDALRAAADGSPISKIARSMGLSEGTVRNYLSAAVTKLGADNRHAAVRAARDRGWI
;
A
#
# COMPACT_ATOMS: atom_id res chain seq x y z
N LEU A 1 19.36 5.91 4.61
CA LEU A 1 20.43 5.04 4.06
C LEU A 1 20.00 4.30 2.80
N ILE A 2 18.94 3.44 2.82
CA ILE A 2 18.48 2.70 1.62
C ILE A 2 17.92 3.68 0.57
N ARG A 3 17.12 4.67 0.97
CA ARG A 3 16.52 5.66 0.08
C ARG A 3 17.59 6.50 -0.62
N GLU A 4 18.55 7.04 0.10
CA GLU A 4 19.68 7.80 -0.43
C GLU A 4 20.49 6.98 -1.44
N ALA A 5 20.73 5.70 -1.13
CA ALA A 5 21.43 4.80 -2.05
C ALA A 5 20.65 4.55 -3.35
N LEU A 6 19.31 4.46 -3.27
CA LEU A 6 18.45 4.35 -4.45
C LEU A 6 18.46 5.63 -5.29
N VAL A 7 18.44 6.81 -4.65
CA VAL A 7 18.55 8.09 -5.36
C VAL A 7 19.86 8.15 -6.13
N LEU A 8 20.99 7.93 -5.47
CA LEU A 8 22.30 7.94 -6.10
C LEU A 8 22.40 6.96 -7.28
N LEU A 9 21.81 5.78 -7.13
CA LEU A 9 21.79 4.80 -8.20
C LEU A 9 20.94 5.26 -9.39
N LEU A 10 19.73 5.79 -9.12
CA LEU A 10 18.85 6.26 -10.17
C LEU A 10 19.41 7.48 -10.90
N GLU A 11 20.15 8.35 -10.22
CA GLU A 11 20.84 9.50 -10.83
C GLU A 11 21.98 9.10 -11.80
N THR A 12 22.51 7.86 -11.67
CA THR A 12 23.47 7.32 -12.65
C THR A 12 22.82 6.73 -13.90
N GLU A 13 21.50 6.56 -13.89
CA GLU A 13 20.74 5.91 -14.95
C GLU A 13 20.31 6.91 -16.03
N GLU A 14 20.71 6.68 -17.27
CA GLU A 14 20.38 7.55 -18.39
C GLU A 14 18.85 7.69 -18.57
N GLY A 15 18.37 8.93 -18.71
CA GLY A 15 16.97 9.24 -18.91
C GLY A 15 16.08 9.19 -17.65
N ILE A 16 16.70 9.11 -16.47
CA ILE A 16 16.00 9.21 -15.17
C ILE A 16 16.54 10.45 -14.43
N GLU A 17 15.64 11.29 -13.97
CA GLU A 17 15.93 12.45 -13.12
C GLU A 17 15.12 12.31 -11.81
N VAL A 18 15.80 12.38 -10.68
CA VAL A 18 15.14 12.33 -9.35
C VAL A 18 14.78 13.77 -8.96
N VAL A 19 13.51 14.12 -9.09
CA VAL A 19 13.01 15.50 -8.82
C VAL A 19 12.63 15.73 -7.36
N ALA A 20 12.42 14.67 -6.57
CA ALA A 20 12.17 14.74 -5.14
C ALA A 20 12.53 13.42 -4.44
N ASP A 21 13.00 13.55 -3.19
CA ASP A 21 13.23 12.45 -2.26
C ASP A 21 12.65 12.81 -0.89
N VAL A 22 11.64 12.07 -0.43
CA VAL A 22 10.92 12.33 0.81
C VAL A 22 10.73 11.05 1.62
N GLY A 23 10.55 11.20 2.94
CA GLY A 23 10.47 10.06 3.85
C GLY A 23 9.05 9.69 4.29
N ARG A 24 8.03 10.44 3.86
CA ARG A 24 6.65 10.31 4.33
C ARG A 24 5.68 10.33 3.16
N GLY A 25 4.58 9.56 3.27
CA GLY A 25 3.59 9.49 2.20
C GLY A 25 2.80 10.79 1.99
N ASP A 26 2.54 11.57 3.05
CA ASP A 26 1.93 12.89 2.96
C ASP A 26 2.82 13.89 2.20
N GLU A 27 4.12 13.90 2.50
CA GLU A 27 5.11 14.71 1.76
C GLU A 27 5.22 14.28 0.29
N ALA A 28 5.18 12.96 0.02
CA ALA A 28 5.21 12.44 -1.35
C ALA A 28 4.03 12.95 -2.19
N VAL A 29 2.83 13.03 -1.60
CA VAL A 29 1.66 13.59 -2.26
C VAL A 29 1.82 15.09 -2.54
N GLU A 30 2.34 15.86 -1.58
CA GLU A 30 2.58 17.30 -1.75
C GLU A 30 3.60 17.59 -2.84
N GLN A 31 4.74 16.87 -2.82
CA GLN A 31 5.78 17.02 -3.84
C GLN A 31 5.29 16.63 -5.25
N ALA A 32 4.56 15.53 -5.36
CA ALA A 32 4.03 15.10 -6.64
C ALA A 32 2.99 16.07 -7.22
N ARG A 33 2.21 16.76 -6.38
CA ARG A 33 1.32 17.85 -6.83
C ARG A 33 2.08 19.04 -7.37
N ALA A 34 3.17 19.41 -6.70
CA ALA A 34 3.98 20.58 -7.07
C ALA A 34 4.81 20.32 -8.32
N LEU A 35 5.48 19.19 -8.38
CA LEU A 35 6.48 18.86 -9.39
C LEU A 35 5.93 18.08 -10.59
N ARG A 36 4.75 17.45 -10.44
CA ARG A 36 4.09 16.67 -11.50
C ARG A 36 5.02 15.63 -12.15
N PRO A 37 5.68 14.76 -11.38
CA PRO A 37 6.58 13.77 -11.94
C PRO A 37 5.84 12.75 -12.82
N ASP A 38 6.56 12.17 -13.79
CA ASP A 38 6.02 11.10 -14.64
C ASP A 38 5.77 9.82 -13.85
N VAL A 39 6.65 9.53 -12.87
CA VAL A 39 6.61 8.33 -12.03
C VAL A 39 6.87 8.69 -10.57
N ALA A 40 6.10 8.10 -9.66
CA ALA A 40 6.39 8.10 -8.23
C ALA A 40 6.68 6.68 -7.76
N VAL A 41 7.83 6.50 -7.12
CA VAL A 41 8.23 5.24 -6.46
C VAL A 41 7.96 5.35 -4.97
N LEU A 42 7.12 4.49 -4.43
CA LEU A 42 6.63 4.56 -3.06
C LEU A 42 6.97 3.28 -2.30
N ASP A 43 7.50 3.42 -1.10
CA ASP A 43 7.58 2.32 -0.15
C ASP A 43 6.22 2.14 0.54
N ILE A 44 5.81 0.90 0.82
CA ILE A 44 4.61 0.66 1.63
C ILE A 44 4.81 1.15 3.06
N ASP A 45 5.96 0.84 3.65
CA ASP A 45 6.25 1.10 5.06
C ASP A 45 6.80 2.53 5.27
N MET A 46 5.95 3.54 5.05
CA MET A 46 6.29 4.93 5.31
C MET A 46 5.61 5.43 6.60
N PRO A 47 6.27 6.29 7.39
CA PRO A 47 5.66 6.89 8.57
C PRO A 47 4.55 7.87 8.19
N GLY A 48 3.56 8.00 9.08
CA GLY A 48 2.40 8.85 8.87
C GLY A 48 1.40 8.25 7.89
N MET A 49 1.46 8.60 6.63
CA MET A 49 0.68 8.00 5.55
C MET A 49 1.48 6.88 4.91
N ASP A 50 0.92 5.65 4.88
CA ASP A 50 1.54 4.52 4.20
C ASP A 50 1.55 4.70 2.67
N GLY A 51 2.42 3.93 1.98
CA GLY A 51 2.58 4.07 0.54
C GLY A 51 1.37 3.68 -0.28
N LEU A 52 0.52 2.79 0.23
CA LEU A 52 -0.72 2.42 -0.46
C LEU A 52 -1.77 3.53 -0.35
N ALA A 53 -1.90 4.15 0.83
CA ALA A 53 -2.75 5.33 1.02
C ALA A 53 -2.24 6.52 0.20
N ALA A 54 -0.92 6.71 0.12
CA ALA A 54 -0.32 7.72 -0.75
C ALA A 54 -0.63 7.45 -2.24
N ALA A 55 -0.51 6.20 -2.68
CA ALA A 55 -0.86 5.80 -4.04
C ALA A 55 -2.35 6.02 -4.37
N GLU A 56 -3.26 5.64 -3.46
CA GLU A 56 -4.70 5.90 -3.61
C GLU A 56 -5.01 7.40 -3.73
N ARG A 57 -4.27 8.23 -3.03
CA ARG A 57 -4.43 9.67 -3.08
C ARG A 57 -3.84 10.27 -4.34
N LEU A 58 -2.64 9.85 -4.74
CA LEU A 58 -1.96 10.30 -5.95
C LEU A 58 -2.73 9.96 -7.21
N SER A 59 -3.30 8.76 -7.31
CA SER A 59 -4.09 8.36 -8.47
C SER A 59 -5.32 9.24 -8.72
N ARG A 60 -5.85 9.88 -7.66
CA ARG A 60 -6.97 10.84 -7.77
C ARG A 60 -6.50 12.26 -8.02
N GLU A 61 -5.41 12.68 -7.37
CA GLU A 61 -4.99 14.09 -7.34
C GLU A 61 -3.98 14.43 -8.44
N VAL A 62 -3.18 13.42 -8.87
CA VAL A 62 -2.16 13.57 -9.93
C VAL A 62 -2.25 12.36 -10.88
N PRO A 63 -3.34 12.22 -11.65
CA PRO A 63 -3.60 11.02 -12.47
C PRO A 63 -2.60 10.85 -13.63
N SER A 64 -1.82 11.86 -13.97
CA SER A 64 -0.70 11.77 -14.93
C SER A 64 0.52 11.05 -14.35
N CYS A 65 0.69 11.06 -13.03
CA CYS A 65 1.80 10.40 -12.35
C CYS A 65 1.56 8.90 -12.25
N ARG A 66 2.45 8.10 -12.82
CA ARG A 66 2.38 6.65 -12.75
C ARG A 66 3.03 6.16 -11.46
N LEU A 67 2.43 5.15 -10.85
CA LEU A 67 2.78 4.73 -9.50
C LEU A 67 3.49 3.39 -9.51
N ILE A 68 4.60 3.32 -8.79
CA ILE A 68 5.36 2.11 -8.51
C ILE A 68 5.41 1.91 -7.01
N ILE A 69 5.11 0.71 -6.53
CA ILE A 69 5.31 0.30 -5.14
C ILE A 69 6.59 -0.56 -5.06
N VAL A 70 7.43 -0.24 -4.08
CA VAL A 70 8.57 -1.08 -3.69
C VAL A 70 8.37 -1.53 -2.26
N THR A 71 8.46 -2.84 -1.98
CA THR A 71 8.15 -3.39 -0.66
C THR A 71 9.17 -4.40 -0.17
N ALA A 72 9.50 -4.38 1.12
CA ALA A 72 10.29 -5.42 1.75
C ALA A 72 9.49 -6.73 1.96
N HIS A 73 8.16 -6.63 2.01
CA HIS A 73 7.27 -7.74 2.28
C HIS A 73 6.12 -7.76 1.29
N GLY A 74 6.20 -8.63 0.30
CA GLY A 74 5.20 -8.83 -0.73
C GLY A 74 3.93 -9.51 -0.23
N ARG A 75 3.27 -8.96 0.81
CA ARG A 75 2.02 -9.53 1.31
C ARG A 75 0.96 -9.51 0.20
N PRO A 76 0.26 -10.64 -0.04
CA PRO A 76 -0.71 -10.77 -1.13
C PRO A 76 -1.78 -9.68 -1.18
N GLY A 77 -2.27 -9.24 -0.02
CA GLY A 77 -3.26 -8.16 0.08
C GLY A 77 -2.72 -6.80 -0.35
N ASN A 78 -1.41 -6.55 -0.17
CA ASN A 78 -0.78 -5.30 -0.60
C ASN A 78 -0.78 -5.18 -2.13
N LEU A 79 -0.51 -6.27 -2.85
CA LEU A 79 -0.58 -6.27 -4.30
C LEU A 79 -2.00 -5.98 -4.79
N ARG A 80 -3.03 -6.62 -4.22
CA ARG A 80 -4.43 -6.36 -4.58
C ARG A 80 -4.83 -4.90 -4.33
N ARG A 81 -4.46 -4.34 -3.17
CA ARG A 81 -4.70 -2.92 -2.85
C ARG A 81 -3.97 -1.98 -3.80
N ALA A 82 -2.69 -2.26 -4.10
CA ALA A 82 -1.91 -1.48 -5.05
C ALA A 82 -2.56 -1.46 -6.44
N MET A 83 -3.01 -2.62 -6.92
CA MET A 83 -3.69 -2.70 -8.23
C MET A 83 -5.02 -1.94 -8.23
N ALA A 84 -5.81 -2.03 -7.16
CA ALA A 84 -7.04 -1.26 -7.01
C ALA A 84 -6.80 0.26 -6.96
N ALA A 85 -5.67 0.69 -6.39
CA ALA A 85 -5.22 2.09 -6.37
C ALA A 85 -4.63 2.58 -7.71
N GLY A 86 -4.57 1.72 -8.74
CA GLY A 86 -4.05 2.10 -10.06
C GLY A 86 -2.52 2.04 -10.18
N VAL A 87 -1.83 1.43 -9.23
CA VAL A 87 -0.38 1.20 -9.29
C VAL A 87 -0.02 0.38 -10.54
N ARG A 88 1.04 0.77 -11.21
CA ARG A 88 1.51 0.13 -12.44
C ARG A 88 2.76 -0.69 -12.28
N GLY A 89 3.59 -0.40 -11.27
CA GLY A 89 4.78 -1.18 -10.92
C GLY A 89 4.67 -1.74 -9.51
N PHE A 90 5.04 -3.01 -9.31
CA PHE A 90 5.09 -3.61 -7.97
C PHE A 90 6.32 -4.53 -7.89
N LEU A 91 7.28 -4.17 -7.01
CA LEU A 91 8.58 -4.85 -6.85
C LEU A 91 8.92 -5.13 -5.39
N GLY A 92 9.75 -6.18 -5.18
CA GLY A 92 10.46 -6.38 -3.92
C GLY A 92 11.64 -5.41 -3.76
N LYS A 93 11.96 -5.02 -2.53
CA LYS A 93 13.16 -4.21 -2.20
C LYS A 93 14.49 -4.98 -2.37
N ASP A 94 14.42 -6.28 -2.51
CA ASP A 94 15.52 -7.19 -2.82
C ASP A 94 15.88 -7.20 -4.30
N ALA A 95 15.05 -6.61 -5.16
CA ALA A 95 15.36 -6.46 -6.57
C ALA A 95 16.61 -5.58 -6.78
N PRO A 96 17.50 -5.95 -7.72
CA PRO A 96 18.63 -5.09 -8.07
C PRO A 96 18.17 -3.69 -8.52
N GLY A 97 18.93 -2.66 -8.18
CA GLY A 97 18.57 -1.28 -8.55
C GLY A 97 18.45 -1.04 -10.06
N SER A 98 19.25 -1.74 -10.88
CA SER A 98 19.08 -1.74 -12.34
C SER A 98 17.70 -2.22 -12.78
N ARG A 99 17.12 -3.18 -12.05
CA ARG A 99 15.76 -3.65 -12.31
C ARG A 99 14.72 -2.57 -12.01
N LEU A 100 14.92 -1.81 -10.93
CA LEU A 100 14.03 -0.68 -10.63
C LEU A 100 14.08 0.37 -11.75
N ALA A 101 15.26 0.72 -12.26
CA ALA A 101 15.40 1.66 -13.36
C ALA A 101 14.70 1.18 -14.66
N GLU A 102 14.84 -0.11 -15.00
CA GLU A 102 14.10 -0.72 -16.12
C GLU A 102 12.58 -0.60 -15.94
N VAL A 103 12.08 -0.92 -14.73
CA VAL A 103 10.65 -0.86 -14.43
C VAL A 103 10.13 0.57 -14.44
N ILE A 104 10.91 1.56 -13.97
CA ILE A 104 10.58 2.98 -14.09
C ILE A 104 10.37 3.35 -15.56
N ARG A 105 11.30 2.99 -16.46
CA ARG A 105 11.18 3.27 -17.90
C ARG A 105 9.96 2.58 -18.52
N GLN A 106 9.72 1.30 -18.20
CA GLN A 106 8.55 0.55 -18.68
C GLN A 106 7.23 1.21 -18.22
N VAL A 107 7.15 1.57 -16.96
CA VAL A 107 5.97 2.20 -16.37
C VAL A 107 5.79 3.62 -16.93
N ALA A 108 6.86 4.40 -17.08
CA ALA A 108 6.84 5.68 -17.77
C ALA A 108 6.35 5.58 -19.22
N GLY A 109 6.66 4.48 -19.90
CA GLY A 109 6.12 4.16 -21.24
C GLY A 109 4.68 3.66 -21.25
N GLY A 110 4.03 3.54 -20.08
CA GLY A 110 2.64 3.11 -19.95
C GLY A 110 2.44 1.58 -19.74
N ALA A 111 3.52 0.80 -19.71
CA ALA A 111 3.46 -0.62 -19.40
C ALA A 111 3.07 -0.88 -17.93
N ARG A 112 2.81 -2.13 -17.60
CA ARG A 112 2.61 -2.59 -16.23
C ARG A 112 3.67 -3.64 -15.91
N TYR A 113 4.26 -3.55 -14.73
CA TYR A 113 5.18 -4.55 -14.23
C TYR A 113 4.78 -5.01 -12.83
N ILE A 114 4.66 -6.29 -12.65
CA ILE A 114 4.48 -6.93 -11.35
C ILE A 114 5.55 -8.01 -11.24
N ASP A 115 6.29 -8.00 -10.14
CA ASP A 115 7.25 -9.04 -9.86
C ASP A 115 6.57 -10.42 -9.93
N PRO A 116 7.09 -11.38 -10.74
CA PRO A 116 6.44 -12.68 -10.95
C PRO A 116 6.25 -13.49 -9.66
N GLN A 117 7.22 -13.41 -8.73
CA GLN A 117 7.11 -14.13 -7.45
C GLN A 117 6.00 -13.52 -6.59
N LEU A 118 5.97 -12.19 -6.47
CA LEU A 118 4.92 -11.49 -5.72
C LEU A 118 3.54 -11.71 -6.34
N ALA A 119 3.45 -11.82 -7.66
CA ALA A 119 2.22 -12.16 -8.34
C ALA A 119 1.76 -13.60 -8.03
N ALA A 120 2.69 -14.57 -8.07
CA ALA A 120 2.41 -15.96 -7.76
C ALA A 120 1.94 -16.11 -6.30
N ASP A 121 2.62 -15.47 -5.36
CA ASP A 121 2.25 -15.47 -3.94
C ASP A 121 0.85 -14.86 -3.71
N ALA A 122 0.52 -13.79 -4.43
CA ALA A 122 -0.79 -13.15 -4.34
C ALA A 122 -1.92 -14.01 -4.93
N LEU A 123 -1.64 -14.81 -5.95
CA LEU A 123 -2.59 -15.75 -6.54
C LEU A 123 -2.80 -17.00 -5.66
N ALA A 124 -1.75 -17.45 -4.99
CA ALA A 124 -1.80 -18.58 -4.07
C ALA A 124 -2.47 -18.24 -2.71
N ALA A 125 -2.59 -16.95 -2.39
CA ALA A 125 -3.13 -16.52 -1.11
C ALA A 125 -4.64 -16.71 -1.02
N GLU A 126 -5.09 -17.10 0.17
CA GLU A 126 -6.50 -17.21 0.49
C GLU A 126 -7.24 -15.88 0.28
N GLU A 127 -8.45 -15.96 -0.23
CA GLU A 127 -9.33 -14.79 -0.31
C GLU A 127 -9.73 -14.33 1.10
N CYS A 128 -9.89 -13.00 1.26
CA CYS A 128 -10.37 -12.45 2.51
C CYS A 128 -11.81 -12.90 2.79
N PRO A 129 -12.10 -13.64 3.88
CA PRO A 129 -13.43 -14.13 4.18
C PRO A 129 -14.35 -13.02 4.73
N LEU A 130 -13.82 -11.81 4.93
CA LEU A 130 -14.56 -10.69 5.52
C LEU A 130 -15.25 -9.86 4.44
N PRO A 131 -16.57 -9.62 4.56
CA PRO A 131 -17.25 -8.61 3.77
C PRO A 131 -16.64 -7.22 3.96
N PRO A 132 -16.81 -6.29 2.99
CA PRO A 132 -16.16 -4.98 3.03
C PRO A 132 -16.37 -4.20 4.33
N ARG A 133 -17.58 -4.19 4.89
CA ARG A 133 -17.89 -3.46 6.14
C ARG A 133 -17.24 -4.06 7.39
N GLU A 134 -17.09 -5.37 7.44
CA GLU A 134 -16.37 -6.04 8.54
C GLU A 134 -14.86 -5.76 8.42
N LEU A 135 -14.34 -5.75 7.19
CA LEU A 135 -12.94 -5.43 6.91
C LEU A 135 -12.63 -3.97 7.25
N ASP A 136 -13.53 -3.02 6.90
CA ASP A 136 -13.38 -1.61 7.24
C ASP A 136 -13.38 -1.39 8.77
N ALA A 137 -14.28 -2.08 9.49
CA ALA A 137 -14.31 -2.01 10.95
C ALA A 137 -13.02 -2.58 11.58
N LEU A 138 -12.48 -3.67 11.00
CA LEU A 138 -11.24 -4.27 11.49
C LEU A 138 -10.03 -3.38 11.21
N ARG A 139 -9.98 -2.71 10.04
CA ARG A 139 -8.96 -1.68 9.72
C ARG A 139 -9.00 -0.52 10.71
N ALA A 140 -10.19 0.01 10.97
CA ALA A 140 -10.37 1.10 11.92
C ALA A 140 -10.02 0.71 13.38
N ALA A 141 -10.01 -0.60 13.68
CA ALA A 141 -9.60 -1.13 14.97
C ALA A 141 -8.09 -1.41 15.08
N ALA A 142 -7.35 -1.28 13.99
CA ALA A 142 -5.95 -1.71 13.87
C ALA A 142 -4.97 -0.90 14.75
N ASP A 143 -5.31 0.34 15.07
CA ASP A 143 -4.54 1.22 15.97
C ASP A 143 -4.92 1.08 17.45
N GLY A 144 -5.80 0.14 17.79
CA GLY A 144 -6.33 -0.04 19.16
C GLY A 144 -7.43 0.93 19.55
N SER A 145 -7.95 1.73 18.62
CA SER A 145 -9.00 2.73 18.87
C SER A 145 -10.22 2.14 19.61
N PRO A 146 -10.82 2.87 20.55
CA PRO A 146 -12.05 2.45 21.22
C PRO A 146 -13.23 2.42 20.24
N ILE A 147 -14.21 1.56 20.51
CA ILE A 147 -15.38 1.36 19.64
C ILE A 147 -16.12 2.66 19.33
N SER A 148 -16.23 3.55 20.31
CA SER A 148 -16.86 4.87 20.14
C SER A 148 -16.16 5.75 19.10
N LYS A 149 -14.82 5.70 19.03
CA LYS A 149 -14.04 6.43 18.01
C LYS A 149 -14.23 5.81 16.63
N ILE A 150 -14.20 4.48 16.54
CA ILE A 150 -14.44 3.74 15.29
C ILE A 150 -15.85 4.02 14.76
N ALA A 151 -16.86 3.95 15.62
CA ALA A 151 -18.24 4.22 15.25
C ALA A 151 -18.41 5.64 14.66
N ARG A 152 -17.80 6.63 15.29
CA ARG A 152 -17.81 8.02 14.81
C ARG A 152 -17.12 8.15 13.45
N SER A 153 -15.95 7.55 13.27
CA SER A 153 -15.20 7.63 12.00
C SER A 153 -15.92 6.93 10.84
N MET A 154 -16.67 5.86 11.13
CA MET A 154 -17.44 5.11 10.14
C MET A 154 -18.86 5.63 9.92
N GLY A 155 -19.34 6.59 10.71
CA GLY A 155 -20.73 7.07 10.67
C GLY A 155 -21.76 6.01 11.09
N LEU A 156 -21.41 5.14 12.06
CA LEU A 156 -22.19 4.00 12.51
C LEU A 156 -22.49 4.07 14.02
N SER A 157 -23.45 3.25 14.47
CA SER A 157 -23.65 3.03 15.90
C SER A 157 -22.54 2.14 16.50
N GLU A 158 -22.25 2.31 17.80
CA GLU A 158 -21.32 1.41 18.50
C GLU A 158 -21.76 -0.06 18.46
N GLY A 159 -23.07 -0.32 18.52
CA GLY A 159 -23.62 -1.66 18.39
C GLY A 159 -23.31 -2.31 17.05
N THR A 160 -23.45 -1.54 15.96
CA THR A 160 -23.11 -2.01 14.61
C THR A 160 -21.64 -2.33 14.49
N VAL A 161 -20.76 -1.46 15.01
CA VAL A 161 -19.31 -1.71 15.00
C VAL A 161 -18.94 -2.95 15.82
N ARG A 162 -19.54 -3.14 17.01
CA ARG A 162 -19.33 -4.38 17.81
C ARG A 162 -19.72 -5.62 17.02
N ASN A 163 -20.86 -5.58 16.32
CA ASN A 163 -21.32 -6.71 15.51
C ASN A 163 -20.33 -7.03 14.37
N TYR A 164 -19.86 -6.02 13.64
CA TYR A 164 -18.86 -6.23 12.59
C TYR A 164 -17.54 -6.78 13.12
N LEU A 165 -17.03 -6.26 14.23
CA LEU A 165 -15.80 -6.75 14.85
C LEU A 165 -15.97 -8.18 15.38
N SER A 166 -17.11 -8.50 16.00
CA SER A 166 -17.40 -9.86 16.48
C SER A 166 -17.51 -10.85 15.31
N ALA A 167 -18.20 -10.48 14.24
CA ALA A 167 -18.28 -11.30 13.03
C ALA A 167 -16.89 -11.55 12.42
N ALA A 168 -16.06 -10.51 12.34
CA ALA A 168 -14.69 -10.63 11.85
C ALA A 168 -13.85 -11.56 12.73
N VAL A 169 -13.92 -11.44 14.06
CA VAL A 169 -13.24 -12.33 15.01
C VAL A 169 -13.64 -13.79 14.77
N THR A 170 -14.95 -14.06 14.65
CA THR A 170 -15.47 -15.42 14.40
C THR A 170 -15.01 -15.98 13.06
N LYS A 171 -15.13 -15.20 11.97
CA LYS A 171 -14.75 -15.64 10.62
C LYS A 171 -13.24 -15.89 10.47
N LEU A 172 -12.41 -15.17 11.22
CA LEU A 172 -10.97 -15.34 11.22
C LEU A 172 -10.48 -16.42 12.20
N GLY A 173 -11.39 -17.04 12.98
CA GLY A 173 -11.05 -18.01 14.00
C GLY A 173 -10.13 -17.43 15.09
N ALA A 174 -10.27 -16.13 15.38
CA ALA A 174 -9.41 -15.45 16.33
C ALA A 174 -10.03 -15.40 17.73
N ASP A 175 -9.19 -15.36 18.77
CA ASP A 175 -9.66 -15.35 20.17
C ASP A 175 -10.25 -13.97 20.56
N ASN A 176 -9.79 -12.91 19.92
CA ASN A 176 -10.21 -11.53 20.21
C ASN A 176 -9.91 -10.59 19.06
N ARG A 177 -10.36 -9.33 19.20
CA ARG A 177 -10.16 -8.27 18.22
C ARG A 177 -8.68 -8.05 17.83
N HIS A 178 -7.78 -8.09 18.79
CA HIS A 178 -6.34 -7.86 18.52
C HIS A 178 -5.72 -9.03 17.75
N ALA A 179 -6.12 -10.26 18.07
CA ALA A 179 -5.72 -11.44 17.32
C ALA A 179 -6.27 -11.41 15.88
N ALA A 180 -7.52 -10.99 15.71
CA ALA A 180 -8.14 -10.83 14.39
C ALA A 180 -7.42 -9.76 13.55
N VAL A 181 -7.07 -8.62 14.12
CA VAL A 181 -6.26 -7.57 13.46
C VAL A 181 -4.91 -8.12 13.03
N ARG A 182 -4.21 -8.82 13.91
CA ARG A 182 -2.91 -9.43 13.59
C ARG A 182 -3.03 -10.44 12.45
N ALA A 183 -3.98 -11.37 12.53
CA ALA A 183 -4.22 -12.38 11.50
C ALA A 183 -4.56 -11.75 10.14
N ALA A 184 -5.34 -10.67 10.13
CA ALA A 184 -5.67 -9.94 8.91
C ALA A 184 -4.47 -9.18 8.33
N ARG A 185 -3.60 -8.62 9.18
CA ARG A 185 -2.32 -8.00 8.75
C ARG A 185 -1.35 -9.02 8.16
N ASP A 186 -1.18 -10.15 8.83
CA ASP A 186 -0.26 -11.20 8.39
C ASP A 186 -0.66 -11.76 7.01
N ARG A 187 -1.97 -11.81 6.72
CA ARG A 187 -2.51 -12.19 5.42
C ARG A 187 -2.63 -11.02 4.42
N GLY A 188 -2.29 -9.80 4.84
CA GLY A 188 -2.34 -8.59 3.99
C GLY A 188 -3.76 -8.17 3.60
N TRP A 189 -4.76 -8.46 4.43
CA TRP A 189 -6.14 -8.02 4.19
C TRP A 189 -6.41 -6.60 4.72
N ILE A 190 -5.60 -6.17 5.70
CA ILE A 190 -5.62 -4.82 6.28
C ILE A 190 -4.23 -4.25 6.46
#